data_d349fb8318cff71458e0555e4784866b
#
_entry.id   d349fb8318cff71458e0555e4784866b
#
_cell.length_a   1.000
_cell.length_b   1.000
_cell.length_c   1.000
_cell.angle_alpha   90.00
_cell.angle_beta   90.00
_cell.angle_gamma   90.00
#
_symmetry.space_group_name_H-M   'P 1'
#
loop_
_entity.id
_entity.type
_entity.pdbx_description
1 polymer ?
#
loop_
_entity_poly.entity_id
_entity_poly.type
_entity_poly.pdbx_seq_one_letter_code
_entity_poly.pdbx_strand_id
1 'polypeptide(L)'
;VVRDDSIIFWKNYKEFTPDTKVYVASAGKWVAAAVIGAVVDRTDLDWNDNVKKWIPEFKNDVKGMITLRQLLSHTSGVRPYLPEPRVDNYNQLDSAVMEILPLDTVFTPGTRFEYGGLAMQIAGRMAEKAMNKEFEELFQKLIARPLGMKSSHFTPVNTDGGHAPMLGGGLCTTLHDYMRFLDMIYHNGVFEEKQILKPETIHEMQADQVGN
;
A
#
# COMPACT_ATOMS: atom_id res chain seq x y z
N VAL A 1 -9.40 20.30 -10.21
CA VAL A 1 -8.24 20.12 -11.09
C VAL A 1 -7.15 21.05 -10.61
N VAL A 2 -5.96 20.52 -10.42
CA VAL A 2 -4.76 21.30 -10.09
C VAL A 2 -3.82 21.27 -11.29
N ARG A 3 -3.16 22.38 -11.56
CA ARG A 3 -2.14 22.52 -12.60
C ARG A 3 -1.14 23.55 -12.12
N ASP A 4 0.15 23.22 -12.20
CA ASP A 4 1.26 24.10 -11.77
C ASP A 4 0.99 24.68 -10.36
N ASP A 5 0.70 23.78 -9.40
CA ASP A 5 0.37 24.05 -7.99
C ASP A 5 -0.85 24.97 -7.75
N SER A 6 -1.60 25.26 -8.80
CA SER A 6 -2.78 26.12 -8.73
C SER A 6 -4.08 25.33 -8.99
N ILE A 7 -5.11 25.59 -8.20
CA ILE A 7 -6.44 25.04 -8.46
C ILE A 7 -7.06 25.82 -9.63
N ILE A 8 -7.15 25.19 -10.80
CA ILE A 8 -7.70 25.80 -12.02
C ILE A 8 -9.18 25.46 -12.24
N PHE A 9 -9.71 24.46 -11.55
CA PHE A 9 -11.11 24.10 -11.63
C PHE A 9 -11.56 23.43 -10.34
N TRP A 10 -12.75 23.85 -9.87
CA TRP A 10 -13.38 23.33 -8.68
C TRP A 10 -14.87 23.10 -8.91
N LYS A 11 -15.39 21.92 -8.55
CA LYS A 11 -16.82 21.61 -8.60
C LYS A 11 -17.15 20.53 -7.58
N ASN A 12 -18.15 20.77 -6.77
CA ASN A 12 -18.76 19.74 -5.93
C ASN A 12 -19.90 19.07 -6.69
N TYR A 13 -20.10 17.79 -6.45
CA TYR A 13 -21.19 17.01 -7.02
C TYR A 13 -22.06 16.47 -5.90
N LYS A 14 -23.37 16.71 -5.98
CA LYS A 14 -24.32 16.36 -4.91
C LYS A 14 -23.85 16.88 -3.56
N GLU A 15 -23.92 16.04 -2.53
CA GLU A 15 -23.49 16.32 -1.16
C GLU A 15 -21.97 16.22 -0.93
N PHE A 16 -21.20 15.76 -1.91
CA PHE A 16 -19.76 15.59 -1.75
C PHE A 16 -19.03 16.93 -1.76
N THR A 17 -18.24 17.13 -0.73
CA THR A 17 -17.33 18.28 -0.54
C THR A 17 -15.88 17.77 -0.52
N PRO A 18 -14.88 18.66 -0.60
CA PRO A 18 -13.47 18.24 -0.49
C PRO A 18 -13.09 17.58 0.83
N ASP A 19 -13.88 17.81 1.88
CA ASP A 19 -13.67 17.27 3.23
C ASP A 19 -14.53 16.03 3.50
N THR A 20 -15.34 15.60 2.54
CA THR A 20 -16.12 14.38 2.66
C THR A 20 -15.17 13.17 2.69
N LYS A 21 -15.24 12.41 3.79
CA LYS A 21 -14.47 11.16 3.94
C LYS A 21 -15.08 10.05 3.10
N VAL A 22 -14.26 9.42 2.28
CA VAL A 22 -14.68 8.29 1.43
C VAL A 22 -13.62 7.20 1.43
N TYR A 23 -14.05 5.97 1.28
CA TYR A 23 -13.16 4.87 0.93
C TYR A 23 -12.81 4.97 -0.55
N VAL A 24 -11.52 5.11 -0.85
CA VAL A 24 -11.05 5.33 -2.23
C VAL A 24 -10.74 4.04 -2.97
N ALA A 25 -11.10 2.90 -2.38
CA ALA A 25 -10.86 1.58 -2.95
C ALA A 25 -9.39 1.46 -3.45
N SER A 26 -9.18 0.97 -4.65
CA SER A 26 -7.85 0.69 -5.18
C SER A 26 -6.94 1.90 -5.36
N ALA A 27 -7.46 3.12 -5.32
CA ALA A 27 -6.61 4.32 -5.28
C ALA A 27 -5.74 4.37 -4.00
N GLY A 28 -6.17 3.68 -2.92
CA GLY A 28 -5.38 3.52 -1.70
C GLY A 28 -4.10 2.69 -1.87
N LYS A 29 -4.00 1.85 -2.91
CA LYS A 29 -2.79 1.04 -3.16
C LYS A 29 -1.54 1.90 -3.36
N TRP A 30 -1.68 3.01 -4.03
CA TRP A 30 -0.56 3.91 -4.27
C TRP A 30 -0.05 4.54 -2.97
N VAL A 31 -0.96 4.94 -2.09
CA VAL A 31 -0.61 5.42 -0.75
C VAL A 31 0.03 4.31 0.08
N ALA A 32 -0.51 3.08 0.03
CA ALA A 32 0.10 1.93 0.71
C ALA A 32 1.52 1.64 0.20
N ALA A 33 1.75 1.69 -1.11
CA ALA A 33 3.09 1.55 -1.69
C ALA A 33 4.04 2.66 -1.22
N ALA A 34 3.56 3.89 -1.09
CA ALA A 34 4.35 5.00 -0.55
C ALA A 34 4.75 4.80 0.92
N VAL A 35 3.86 4.23 1.75
CA VAL A 35 4.21 3.86 3.14
C VAL A 35 5.33 2.82 3.15
N ILE A 36 5.22 1.78 2.31
CA ILE A 36 6.23 0.72 2.19
C ILE A 36 7.54 1.30 1.68
N GLY A 37 7.51 2.17 0.65
CA GLY A 37 8.67 2.89 0.16
C GLY A 37 9.33 3.76 1.23
N ALA A 38 8.54 4.41 2.09
CA ALA A 38 9.06 5.16 3.22
C ALA A 38 9.78 4.27 4.26
N VAL A 39 9.37 3.02 4.39
CA VAL A 39 10.06 2.01 5.22
C VAL A 39 11.36 1.57 4.56
N VAL A 40 11.35 1.28 3.25
CA VAL A 40 12.57 0.98 2.46
C VAL A 40 13.60 2.10 2.58
N ASP A 41 13.17 3.35 2.52
CA ASP A 41 14.06 4.52 2.67
C ASP A 41 14.79 4.60 4.02
N ARG A 42 14.30 3.92 5.06
CA ARG A 42 14.70 4.11 6.47
C ARG A 42 15.18 2.86 7.18
N THR A 43 15.13 1.71 6.51
CA THR A 43 15.47 0.40 7.10
C THR A 43 16.31 -0.43 6.12
N ASP A 44 16.63 -1.67 6.50
CA ASP A 44 17.30 -2.65 5.66
C ASP A 44 16.33 -3.43 4.74
N LEU A 45 15.05 -3.03 4.69
CA LEU A 45 14.09 -3.58 3.73
C LEU A 45 14.44 -3.09 2.33
N ASP A 46 14.56 -4.02 1.38
CA ASP A 46 14.89 -3.75 -0.03
C ASP A 46 13.79 -4.26 -0.97
N TRP A 47 13.62 -3.59 -2.11
CA TRP A 47 12.65 -3.97 -3.14
C TRP A 47 12.83 -5.41 -3.66
N ASN A 48 14.04 -5.91 -3.62
CA ASN A 48 14.42 -7.27 -4.06
C ASN A 48 14.46 -8.28 -2.89
N ASP A 49 14.13 -7.86 -1.66
CA ASP A 49 14.05 -8.77 -0.53
C ASP A 49 12.95 -9.81 -0.72
N ASN A 50 13.30 -11.06 -0.47
CA ASN A 50 12.36 -12.17 -0.50
C ASN A 50 11.44 -12.12 0.74
N VAL A 51 10.18 -12.53 0.58
CA VAL A 51 9.19 -12.62 1.65
C VAL A 51 9.73 -13.35 2.87
N LYS A 52 10.38 -14.51 2.67
CA LYS A 52 10.91 -15.35 3.77
C LYS A 52 11.96 -14.66 4.65
N LYS A 53 12.65 -13.62 4.15
CA LYS A 53 13.62 -12.84 4.95
C LYS A 53 12.91 -12.12 6.10
N TRP A 54 11.70 -11.65 5.86
CA TRP A 54 10.92 -10.85 6.81
C TRP A 54 9.78 -11.62 7.46
N ILE A 55 9.24 -12.65 6.77
CA ILE A 55 8.14 -13.51 7.22
C ILE A 55 8.60 -14.97 7.04
N PRO A 56 9.38 -15.52 8.02
CA PRO A 56 10.00 -16.84 7.89
C PRO A 56 9.00 -17.99 7.75
N GLU A 57 7.74 -17.78 8.11
CA GLU A 57 6.65 -18.73 7.96
C GLU A 57 6.43 -19.17 6.49
N PHE A 58 6.77 -18.31 5.53
CA PHE A 58 6.74 -18.62 4.10
C PHE A 58 7.85 -19.59 3.64
N LYS A 59 8.84 -19.89 4.48
CA LYS A 59 9.90 -20.89 4.25
C LYS A 59 10.63 -20.75 2.88
N ASN A 60 11.19 -21.85 2.41
CA ASN A 60 11.95 -21.91 1.15
C ASN A 60 11.12 -22.45 -0.03
N ASP A 61 9.82 -22.24 -0.03
CA ASP A 61 8.96 -22.56 -1.17
C ASP A 61 8.91 -21.38 -2.19
N VAL A 62 8.11 -21.57 -3.25
CA VAL A 62 7.93 -20.55 -4.30
C VAL A 62 7.47 -19.21 -3.70
N LYS A 63 6.58 -19.23 -2.72
CA LYS A 63 6.04 -18.01 -2.11
C LYS A 63 7.07 -17.29 -1.26
N GLY A 64 7.90 -18.03 -0.53
CA GLY A 64 8.99 -17.46 0.25
C GLY A 64 10.05 -16.75 -0.59
N MET A 65 10.16 -17.10 -1.87
CA MET A 65 11.11 -16.50 -2.82
C MET A 65 10.54 -15.28 -3.57
N ILE A 66 9.25 -14.99 -3.43
CA ILE A 66 8.63 -13.78 -4.01
C ILE A 66 9.32 -12.53 -3.43
N THR A 67 9.60 -11.55 -4.28
CA THR A 67 10.21 -10.29 -3.84
C THR A 67 9.16 -9.24 -3.47
N LEU A 68 9.55 -8.24 -2.66
CA LEU A 68 8.71 -7.08 -2.35
C LEU A 68 8.24 -6.38 -3.64
N ARG A 69 9.15 -6.21 -4.61
CA ARG A 69 8.85 -5.67 -5.95
C ARG A 69 7.74 -6.44 -6.64
N GLN A 70 7.84 -7.78 -6.69
CA GLN A 70 6.82 -8.62 -7.31
C GLN A 70 5.46 -8.55 -6.62
N LEU A 71 5.43 -8.38 -5.29
CA LEU A 71 4.18 -8.19 -4.56
C LEU A 71 3.47 -6.89 -4.97
N LEU A 72 4.21 -5.78 -5.06
CA LEU A 72 3.67 -4.46 -5.35
C LEU A 72 3.36 -4.24 -6.84
N SER A 73 4.10 -4.90 -7.73
CA SER A 73 3.87 -4.84 -9.18
C SER A 73 2.79 -5.81 -9.69
N HIS A 74 2.14 -6.57 -8.79
CA HIS A 74 1.16 -7.61 -9.16
C HIS A 74 1.70 -8.71 -10.06
N THR A 75 3.01 -9.01 -9.94
CA THR A 75 3.68 -10.09 -10.69
C THR A 75 4.07 -11.26 -9.78
N SER A 76 3.61 -11.28 -8.54
CA SER A 76 4.00 -12.26 -7.52
C SER A 76 3.42 -13.66 -7.72
N GLY A 77 2.36 -13.81 -8.50
CA GLY A 77 1.61 -15.07 -8.60
C GLY A 77 0.74 -15.37 -7.36
N VAL A 78 0.77 -14.52 -6.33
CA VAL A 78 -0.17 -14.61 -5.21
C VAL A 78 -1.60 -14.46 -5.74
N ARG A 79 -2.51 -15.34 -5.28
CA ARG A 79 -3.93 -15.28 -5.64
C ARG A 79 -4.50 -13.87 -5.41
N PRO A 80 -5.27 -13.30 -6.35
CA PRO A 80 -5.75 -11.92 -6.26
C PRO A 80 -6.61 -11.61 -5.03
N TYR A 81 -7.50 -12.56 -4.67
CA TYR A 81 -8.48 -12.45 -3.60
C TYR A 81 -8.63 -13.77 -2.85
N LEU A 82 -9.13 -13.71 -1.61
CA LEU A 82 -9.50 -14.92 -0.87
C LEU A 82 -10.63 -15.67 -1.59
N PRO A 83 -10.61 -17.03 -1.55
CA PRO A 83 -11.74 -17.81 -2.07
C PRO A 83 -13.02 -17.52 -1.29
N GLU A 84 -14.14 -17.38 -2.00
CA GLU A 84 -15.46 -17.30 -1.38
C GLU A 84 -15.74 -18.49 -0.44
N PRO A 85 -16.41 -18.32 0.71
CA PRO A 85 -17.03 -17.09 1.23
C PRO A 85 -16.10 -16.28 2.18
N ARG A 86 -14.79 -16.48 2.15
CA ARG A 86 -13.85 -15.81 3.06
C ARG A 86 -13.80 -14.31 2.78
N VAL A 87 -13.80 -13.51 3.84
CA VAL A 87 -13.63 -12.06 3.80
C VAL A 87 -12.37 -11.66 4.57
N ASP A 88 -11.72 -10.61 4.12
CA ASP A 88 -10.54 -10.04 4.80
C ASP A 88 -11.02 -9.21 6.01
N ASN A 89 -11.21 -9.89 7.13
CA ASN A 89 -11.74 -9.32 8.37
C ASN A 89 -10.92 -9.81 9.58
N TYR A 90 -9.73 -9.25 9.75
CA TYR A 90 -8.78 -9.62 10.79
C TYR A 90 -8.44 -8.45 11.72
N ASN A 91 -8.03 -8.76 12.94
CA ASN A 91 -7.60 -7.75 13.91
C ASN A 91 -6.17 -7.25 13.67
N GLN A 92 -5.34 -8.05 13.00
CA GLN A 92 -3.95 -7.76 12.72
C GLN A 92 -3.58 -8.21 11.31
N LEU A 93 -2.66 -7.49 10.68
CA LEU A 93 -2.17 -7.83 9.34
C LEU A 93 -1.45 -9.20 9.32
N ASP A 94 -0.84 -9.59 10.42
CA ASP A 94 -0.25 -10.92 10.59
C ASP A 94 -1.28 -12.03 10.37
N SER A 95 -2.45 -11.92 10.99
CA SER A 95 -3.54 -12.91 10.82
C SER A 95 -4.03 -12.97 9.39
N ALA A 96 -4.17 -11.81 8.72
CA ALA A 96 -4.55 -11.76 7.30
C ALA A 96 -3.52 -12.49 6.41
N VAL A 97 -2.23 -12.30 6.69
CA VAL A 97 -1.13 -12.93 5.93
C VAL A 97 -1.08 -14.44 6.18
N MET A 98 -1.36 -14.89 7.40
CA MET A 98 -1.42 -16.34 7.72
C MET A 98 -2.55 -17.07 6.96
N GLU A 99 -3.65 -16.40 6.62
CA GLU A 99 -4.69 -16.97 5.75
C GLU A 99 -4.28 -17.05 4.27
N ILE A 100 -3.32 -16.20 3.85
CA ILE A 100 -2.77 -16.25 2.48
C ILE A 100 -1.72 -17.36 2.36
N LEU A 101 -1.00 -17.65 3.44
CA LEU A 101 0.10 -18.61 3.45
C LEU A 101 -0.26 -20.00 2.87
N PRO A 102 -1.42 -20.64 3.18
CA PRO A 102 -1.75 -21.95 2.64
C PRO A 102 -2.25 -21.93 1.17
N LEU A 103 -2.52 -20.75 0.60
CA LEU A 103 -3.04 -20.65 -0.76
C LEU A 103 -1.90 -20.86 -1.78
N ASP A 104 -2.18 -21.61 -2.84
CA ASP A 104 -1.24 -21.81 -3.94
C ASP A 104 -1.08 -20.52 -4.75
N THR A 105 0.09 -20.36 -5.36
CA THR A 105 0.30 -19.36 -6.40
C THR A 105 -0.45 -19.75 -7.68
N VAL A 106 -0.99 -18.76 -8.38
CA VAL A 106 -1.77 -18.99 -9.62
C VAL A 106 -0.88 -19.02 -10.87
N PHE A 107 0.38 -18.57 -10.74
CA PHE A 107 1.43 -18.67 -11.77
C PHE A 107 2.82 -18.50 -11.12
N THR A 108 3.86 -18.78 -11.87
CA THR A 108 5.25 -18.61 -11.42
C THR A 108 5.57 -17.13 -11.22
N PRO A 109 6.06 -16.71 -10.02
CA PRO A 109 6.40 -15.31 -9.75
C PRO A 109 7.29 -14.68 -10.83
N GLY A 110 6.95 -13.47 -11.25
CA GLY A 110 7.67 -12.71 -12.26
C GLY A 110 7.31 -13.02 -13.72
N THR A 111 6.43 -13.99 -13.99
CA THR A 111 6.13 -14.40 -15.37
C THR A 111 4.88 -13.76 -15.96
N ARG A 112 4.01 -13.18 -15.14
CA ARG A 112 2.72 -12.62 -15.55
C ARG A 112 2.24 -11.56 -14.58
N PHE A 113 1.48 -10.61 -15.08
CA PHE A 113 0.73 -9.65 -14.28
C PHE A 113 -0.66 -10.21 -13.94
N GLU A 114 -1.04 -10.12 -12.67
CA GLU A 114 -2.41 -10.40 -12.23
C GLU A 114 -2.80 -9.50 -11.06
N TYR A 115 -3.69 -8.56 -11.32
CA TYR A 115 -4.11 -7.55 -10.35
C TYR A 115 -4.89 -8.14 -9.18
N GLY A 116 -4.54 -7.74 -7.94
CA GLY A 116 -5.23 -8.20 -6.75
C GLY A 116 -4.90 -7.41 -5.48
N GLY A 117 -5.44 -7.86 -4.35
CA GLY A 117 -5.24 -7.22 -3.05
C GLY A 117 -4.32 -8.00 -2.10
N LEU A 118 -4.31 -9.34 -2.18
CA LEU A 118 -3.64 -10.17 -1.17
C LEU A 118 -2.12 -9.99 -1.14
N ALA A 119 -1.49 -9.81 -2.29
CA ALA A 119 -0.05 -9.53 -2.36
C ALA A 119 0.34 -8.27 -1.58
N MET A 120 -0.53 -7.26 -1.56
CA MET A 120 -0.30 -6.02 -0.80
C MET A 120 -0.33 -6.24 0.72
N GLN A 121 -1.13 -7.19 1.22
CA GLN A 121 -1.14 -7.54 2.65
C GLN A 121 0.22 -8.13 3.06
N ILE A 122 0.81 -9.00 2.24
CA ILE A 122 2.15 -9.57 2.48
C ILE A 122 3.20 -8.45 2.47
N ALA A 123 3.16 -7.57 1.49
CA ALA A 123 4.10 -6.45 1.39
C ALA A 123 4.00 -5.51 2.61
N GLY A 124 2.78 -5.21 3.06
CA GLY A 124 2.56 -4.43 4.28
C GLY A 124 3.13 -5.11 5.52
N ARG A 125 2.97 -6.44 5.63
CA ARG A 125 3.53 -7.20 6.75
C ARG A 125 5.06 -7.19 6.74
N MET A 126 5.71 -7.24 5.58
CA MET A 126 7.17 -7.06 5.49
C MET A 126 7.59 -5.69 6.06
N ALA A 127 6.85 -4.63 5.73
CA ALA A 127 7.12 -3.29 6.27
C ALA A 127 6.90 -3.20 7.79
N GLU A 128 5.83 -3.84 8.31
CA GLU A 128 5.61 -3.93 9.77
C GLU A 128 6.79 -4.61 10.47
N LYS A 129 7.28 -5.72 9.94
CA LYS A 129 8.44 -6.44 10.49
C LYS A 129 9.71 -5.60 10.45
N ALA A 130 9.96 -4.86 9.37
CA ALA A 130 11.14 -4.03 9.21
C ALA A 130 11.23 -2.88 10.22
N MET A 131 10.09 -2.30 10.62
CA MET A 131 10.04 -1.20 11.60
C MET A 131 9.50 -1.60 12.97
N ASN A 132 9.06 -2.85 13.13
CA ASN A 132 8.41 -3.36 14.36
C ASN A 132 7.24 -2.46 14.81
N LYS A 133 6.35 -2.12 13.87
CA LYS A 133 5.19 -1.25 14.06
C LYS A 133 4.03 -1.71 13.18
N GLU A 134 2.80 -1.48 13.64
CA GLU A 134 1.60 -1.75 12.85
C GLU A 134 1.50 -0.81 11.64
N PHE A 135 0.92 -1.27 10.55
CA PHE A 135 0.86 -0.54 9.28
C PHE A 135 0.16 0.81 9.42
N GLU A 136 -0.92 0.90 10.18
CA GLU A 136 -1.60 2.18 10.43
C GLU A 136 -0.67 3.17 11.15
N GLU A 137 0.13 2.70 12.10
CA GLU A 137 1.12 3.56 12.78
C GLU A 137 2.20 4.04 11.78
N LEU A 138 2.65 3.15 10.89
CA LEU A 138 3.59 3.51 9.82
C LEU A 138 2.99 4.56 8.89
N PHE A 139 1.76 4.35 8.41
CA PHE A 139 1.05 5.32 7.58
C PHE A 139 0.96 6.67 8.26
N GLN A 140 0.47 6.71 9.51
CA GLN A 140 0.33 7.95 10.25
C GLN A 140 1.68 8.67 10.46
N LYS A 141 2.73 7.93 10.81
CA LYS A 141 4.04 8.50 11.14
C LYS A 141 4.81 8.96 9.91
N LEU A 142 4.80 8.17 8.83
CA LEU A 142 5.70 8.34 7.70
C LEU A 142 5.06 9.15 6.55
N ILE A 143 3.75 9.14 6.44
CA ILE A 143 3.01 9.77 5.32
C ILE A 143 1.97 10.76 5.84
N ALA A 144 0.97 10.32 6.61
CA ALA A 144 -0.19 11.16 6.90
C ALA A 144 0.15 12.42 7.69
N ARG A 145 0.86 12.30 8.81
CA ARG A 145 1.25 13.47 9.63
C ARG A 145 2.19 14.41 8.90
N PRO A 146 3.28 13.94 8.25
CA PRO A 146 4.16 14.80 7.49
C PRO A 146 3.45 15.59 6.37
N LEU A 147 2.46 14.98 5.72
CA LEU A 147 1.66 15.61 4.67
C LEU A 147 0.45 16.40 5.22
N GLY A 148 0.17 16.35 6.52
CA GLY A 148 -1.01 16.98 7.10
C GLY A 148 -2.35 16.33 6.69
N MET A 149 -2.37 15.05 6.36
CA MET A 149 -3.55 14.25 6.01
C MET A 149 -4.33 13.86 7.27
N LYS A 150 -5.03 14.82 7.87
CA LYS A 150 -5.66 14.67 9.20
C LYS A 150 -6.91 13.80 9.22
N SER A 151 -7.50 13.54 8.07
CA SER A 151 -8.77 12.82 7.93
C SER A 151 -8.58 11.43 7.32
N SER A 152 -7.34 10.98 7.14
CA SER A 152 -7.01 9.74 6.43
C SER A 152 -6.56 8.63 7.37
N HIS A 153 -7.00 7.41 7.08
CA HIS A 153 -6.61 6.20 7.80
C HIS A 153 -6.83 4.97 6.92
N PHE A 154 -6.08 3.90 7.17
CA PHE A 154 -6.36 2.58 6.63
C PHE A 154 -7.23 1.80 7.60
N THR A 155 -8.34 1.27 7.12
CA THR A 155 -9.22 0.40 7.90
C THR A 155 -9.76 -0.72 7.00
N PRO A 156 -10.23 -1.84 7.56
CA PRO A 156 -11.02 -2.79 6.77
C PRO A 156 -12.32 -2.12 6.31
N VAL A 157 -12.76 -2.47 5.11
CA VAL A 157 -14.03 -1.96 4.55
C VAL A 157 -15.22 -2.51 5.34
N ASN A 158 -15.10 -3.74 5.88
CA ASN A 158 -16.09 -4.35 6.77
C ASN A 158 -15.73 -4.04 8.22
N THR A 159 -16.66 -3.40 8.94
CA THR A 159 -16.46 -2.99 10.33
C THR A 159 -16.86 -4.05 11.35
N ASP A 160 -17.26 -5.25 10.91
CA ASP A 160 -17.90 -6.29 11.74
C ASP A 160 -16.96 -7.03 12.69
N GLY A 161 -15.74 -6.55 12.88
CA GLY A 161 -14.84 -7.09 13.89
C GLY A 161 -13.34 -7.06 13.60
N GLY A 162 -12.90 -6.75 12.39
CA GLY A 162 -11.48 -6.67 12.09
C GLY A 162 -10.97 -5.23 12.08
N HIS A 163 -9.73 -5.03 12.55
CA HIS A 163 -9.04 -3.74 12.54
C HIS A 163 -7.76 -3.76 11.71
N ALA A 164 -7.41 -4.88 11.08
CA ALA A 164 -6.27 -4.98 10.19
C ALA A 164 -6.47 -4.06 8.96
N PRO A 165 -5.48 -3.29 8.58
CA PRO A 165 -5.59 -2.43 7.41
C PRO A 165 -5.70 -3.27 6.14
N MET A 166 -6.67 -2.95 5.29
CA MET A 166 -6.80 -3.54 3.96
C MET A 166 -6.00 -2.68 2.96
N LEU A 167 -4.75 -3.06 2.68
CA LEU A 167 -3.85 -2.26 1.86
C LEU A 167 -4.31 -2.15 0.40
N GLY A 168 -5.06 -3.16 -0.05
CA GLY A 168 -5.61 -3.20 -1.40
C GLY A 168 -6.77 -2.25 -1.68
N GLY A 169 -7.39 -1.63 -0.64
CA GLY A 169 -8.58 -0.81 -0.86
C GLY A 169 -9.18 -0.13 0.37
N GLY A 170 -8.61 -0.31 1.55
CA GLY A 170 -9.16 0.17 2.81
C GLY A 170 -8.77 1.60 3.22
N LEU A 171 -8.12 2.37 2.35
CA LEU A 171 -7.85 3.77 2.64
C LEU A 171 -9.15 4.58 2.63
N CYS A 172 -9.48 5.15 3.78
CA CYS A 172 -10.46 6.22 3.93
C CYS A 172 -9.71 7.55 3.92
N THR A 173 -10.15 8.51 3.11
CA THR A 173 -9.47 9.81 2.94
C THR A 173 -10.45 10.87 2.46
N THR A 174 -10.00 12.11 2.37
CA THR A 174 -10.71 13.23 1.75
C THR A 174 -9.99 13.67 0.47
N LEU A 175 -10.67 14.46 -0.37
CA LEU A 175 -10.03 15.04 -1.55
C LEU A 175 -8.82 15.91 -1.15
N HIS A 176 -8.95 16.73 -0.10
CA HIS A 176 -7.86 17.58 0.38
C HIS A 176 -6.64 16.77 0.82
N ASP A 177 -6.85 15.72 1.62
CA ASP A 177 -5.75 14.88 2.08
C ASP A 177 -5.08 14.14 0.91
N TYR A 178 -5.89 13.58 0.00
CA TYR A 178 -5.33 12.83 -1.15
C TYR A 178 -4.57 13.76 -2.11
N MET A 179 -5.02 15.01 -2.27
CA MET A 179 -4.29 16.01 -3.07
C MET A 179 -2.90 16.33 -2.51
N ARG A 180 -2.74 16.39 -1.17
CA ARG A 180 -1.42 16.56 -0.53
C ARG A 180 -0.48 15.40 -0.83
N PHE A 181 -1.03 14.18 -0.86
CA PHE A 181 -0.26 13.02 -1.29
C PHE A 181 0.18 13.13 -2.76
N LEU A 182 -0.73 13.52 -3.67
CA LEU A 182 -0.39 13.69 -5.08
C LEU A 182 0.62 14.82 -5.31
N ASP A 183 0.52 15.89 -4.54
CA ASP A 183 1.48 17.00 -4.56
C ASP A 183 2.90 16.52 -4.20
N MET A 184 3.03 15.75 -3.12
CA MET A 184 4.30 15.12 -2.74
C MET A 184 4.86 14.22 -3.85
N ILE A 185 4.01 13.40 -4.50
CA ILE A 185 4.44 12.55 -5.62
C ILE A 185 4.92 13.39 -6.80
N TYR A 186 4.18 14.45 -7.16
CA TYR A 186 4.51 15.36 -8.26
C TYR A 186 5.85 16.06 -8.06
N HIS A 187 6.19 16.42 -6.82
CA HIS A 187 7.45 17.05 -6.45
C HIS A 187 8.53 16.04 -6.02
N ASN A 188 8.55 14.86 -6.60
CA ASN A 188 9.59 13.83 -6.36
C ASN A 188 9.83 13.53 -4.88
N GLY A 189 8.75 13.41 -4.12
CA GLY A 189 8.80 13.05 -2.70
C GLY A 189 8.95 14.22 -1.75
N VAL A 190 8.94 15.47 -2.25
CA VAL A 190 9.01 16.68 -1.43
C VAL A 190 7.61 17.23 -1.15
N PHE A 191 7.35 17.65 0.07
CA PHE A 191 6.16 18.38 0.47
C PHE A 191 6.53 19.48 1.48
N GLU A 192 6.09 20.73 1.23
CA GLU A 192 6.40 21.90 2.07
C GLU A 192 7.91 21.96 2.45
N GLU A 193 8.79 21.87 1.45
CA GLU A 193 10.26 21.90 1.56
C GLU A 193 10.87 20.70 2.33
N LYS A 194 10.08 19.68 2.69
CA LYS A 194 10.54 18.49 3.40
C LYS A 194 10.56 17.27 2.48
N GLN A 195 11.67 16.54 2.47
CA GLN A 195 11.74 15.24 1.80
C GLN A 195 10.99 14.20 2.63
N ILE A 196 9.89 13.70 2.10
CA ILE A 196 9.03 12.65 2.69
C ILE A 196 9.48 11.27 2.22
N LEU A 197 9.65 11.13 0.90
CA LEU A 197 10.19 9.94 0.21
C LEU A 197 11.42 10.33 -0.60
N LYS A 198 12.40 9.45 -0.71
CA LYS A 198 13.54 9.69 -1.60
C LYS A 198 13.09 9.76 -3.06
N PRO A 199 13.76 10.56 -3.92
CA PRO A 199 13.46 10.60 -5.34
C PRO A 199 13.57 9.22 -6.01
N GLU A 200 14.53 8.41 -5.59
CA GLU A 200 14.72 7.04 -6.08
C GLU A 200 13.50 6.16 -5.78
N THR A 201 12.88 6.32 -4.62
CA THR A 201 11.66 5.62 -4.24
C THR A 201 10.46 6.06 -5.08
N ILE A 202 10.33 7.35 -5.36
CA ILE A 202 9.30 7.86 -6.29
C ILE A 202 9.52 7.28 -7.69
N HIS A 203 10.77 7.28 -8.17
CA HIS A 203 11.11 6.70 -9.47
C HIS A 203 10.79 5.21 -9.53
N GLU A 204 11.13 4.45 -8.49
CA GLU A 204 10.80 3.02 -8.38
C GLU A 204 9.29 2.77 -8.44
N MET A 205 8.50 3.58 -7.73
CA MET A 205 7.03 3.47 -7.70
C MET A 205 6.36 3.80 -9.04
N GLN A 206 7.04 4.56 -9.92
CA GLN A 206 6.52 5.01 -11.21
C GLN A 206 7.12 4.23 -12.40
N ALA A 207 8.17 3.42 -12.15
CA ALA A 207 8.83 2.65 -13.19
C ALA A 207 7.91 1.56 -13.75
N ASP A 208 8.11 1.23 -15.02
CA ASP A 208 7.50 0.03 -15.61
C ASP A 208 8.12 -1.22 -14.97
N GLN A 209 7.34 -1.88 -14.12
CA GLN A 209 7.75 -3.07 -13.38
C GLN A 209 7.35 -4.37 -14.09
N VAL A 210 6.56 -4.30 -15.15
CA VAL A 210 6.02 -5.48 -15.83
C VAL A 210 6.86 -5.84 -17.05
N GLY A 211 7.43 -4.83 -17.70
CA GLY A 211 8.22 -4.99 -18.93
C GLY A 211 7.40 -5.52 -20.12
N ASN A 212 7.79 -5.18 -21.33
CA ASN A 212 7.28 -5.83 -22.55
C ASN A 212 8.20 -6.97 -22.95
#